data_33c154c37055a1557e39268a6195a330
#
_entry.id   33c154c37055a1557e39268a6195a330
#
_cell.length_a   1.000
_cell.length_b   1.000
_cell.length_c   1.000
_cell.angle_alpha   90.00
_cell.angle_beta   90.00
_cell.angle_gamma   90.00
#
_symmetry.space_group_name_H-M   'P 1'
#
loop_
_entity.id
_entity.type
_entity.pdbx_description
1 polymer ?
#
loop_
_entity_poly.entity_id
_entity_poly.type
_entity_poly.pdbx_seq_one_letter_code
_entity_poly.pdbx_strand_id
1 'polypeptide(L)'
;MVNPPVPKFGTHHTKCFVLVYDTGCRVCVHTANLIHGDVHKRTNAMWCQDFPLKSLNDLKTCAAESEFEHDLTRYLGALGWKDTSCVVPDMGNGQEVTVGPSAMRRFDFRGAGAKLVASVPGRWTGGDMNCW
;
A
#
# COMPACT_ATOMS: atom_id res chain seq x y z
N MET A 1 12.00 2.66 1.04
CA MET A 1 11.37 3.55 0.03
C MET A 1 11.42 2.85 -1.31
N VAL A 2 10.31 2.80 -2.05
CA VAL A 2 10.26 2.20 -3.39
C VAL A 2 10.21 3.34 -4.41
N ASN A 3 11.12 3.29 -5.39
CA ASN A 3 11.15 4.22 -6.51
C ASN A 3 10.83 3.43 -7.78
N PRO A 4 9.59 3.46 -8.27
CA PRO A 4 9.24 2.75 -9.49
C PRO A 4 9.95 3.37 -10.70
N PRO A 5 10.29 2.55 -11.72
CA PRO A 5 10.83 3.08 -12.97
C PRO A 5 9.76 3.94 -13.66
N VAL A 6 10.15 5.13 -14.09
CA VAL A 6 9.27 6.04 -14.84
C VAL A 6 9.84 6.30 -16.25
N PRO A 7 9.00 6.48 -17.29
CA PRO A 7 9.44 6.89 -18.61
C PRO A 7 10.19 8.23 -18.56
N LYS A 8 11.02 8.51 -19.58
CA LYS A 8 11.92 9.69 -19.64
C LYS A 8 11.25 11.03 -19.27
N PHE A 9 9.97 11.19 -19.55
CA PHE A 9 9.19 12.41 -19.23
C PHE A 9 8.00 12.12 -18.31
N GLY A 10 8.00 10.95 -17.67
CA GLY A 10 6.97 10.56 -16.73
C GLY A 10 7.31 10.96 -15.31
N THR A 11 6.30 10.99 -14.46
CA THR A 11 6.44 11.15 -13.02
C THR A 11 5.56 10.16 -12.29
N HIS A 12 6.02 9.70 -11.14
CA HIS A 12 5.20 8.96 -10.19
C HIS A 12 4.94 9.84 -8.97
N HIS A 13 3.69 10.20 -8.74
CA HIS A 13 3.34 11.23 -7.76
C HIS A 13 2.53 10.71 -6.56
N THR A 14 2.38 9.41 -6.43
CA THR A 14 1.70 8.79 -5.29
C THR A 14 2.49 8.99 -4.00
N LYS A 15 1.79 9.41 -2.95
CA LYS A 15 2.27 9.45 -1.58
C LYS A 15 1.38 8.53 -0.76
N CYS A 16 1.94 7.42 -0.33
CA CYS A 16 1.23 6.42 0.45
C CYS A 16 2.13 5.89 1.56
N PHE A 17 1.56 5.73 2.74
CA PHE A 17 2.17 4.97 3.83
C PHE A 17 1.34 3.73 4.11
N VAL A 18 2.02 2.63 4.35
CA VAL A 18 1.46 1.45 4.98
C VAL A 18 2.21 1.25 6.30
N LEU A 19 1.54 1.57 7.39
CA LEU A 19 2.10 1.45 8.74
C LEU A 19 1.59 0.14 9.34
N VAL A 20 2.52 -0.74 9.70
CA VAL A 20 2.21 -2.08 10.21
C VAL A 20 2.36 -2.07 11.73
N TYR A 21 1.36 -2.60 12.43
CA TYR A 21 1.28 -2.76 13.88
C TYR A 21 1.07 -4.24 14.20
N ASP A 22 1.22 -4.60 15.45
CA ASP A 22 0.92 -5.94 15.99
C ASP A 22 -0.58 -6.31 15.89
N THR A 23 -1.47 -5.30 15.87
CA THR A 23 -2.93 -5.47 15.81
C THR A 23 -3.54 -5.28 14.42
N GLY A 24 -2.76 -4.80 13.45
CA GLY A 24 -3.28 -4.49 12.11
C GLY A 24 -2.34 -3.62 11.29
N CYS A 25 -2.91 -2.92 10.31
CA CYS A 25 -2.17 -1.91 9.57
C CYS A 25 -3.02 -0.65 9.35
N ARG A 26 -2.34 0.46 9.09
CA ARG A 26 -2.94 1.71 8.61
C ARG A 26 -2.45 2.01 7.22
N VAL A 27 -3.38 2.26 6.31
CA VAL A 27 -3.08 2.78 4.98
C VAL A 27 -3.41 4.26 4.94
N CYS A 28 -2.44 5.08 4.54
CA CYS A 28 -2.61 6.52 4.37
C CYS A 28 -2.25 6.90 2.95
N VAL A 29 -3.12 7.63 2.27
CA VAL A 29 -2.85 8.23 0.96
C VAL A 29 -2.99 9.75 1.11
N HIS A 30 -2.00 10.50 0.65
CA HIS A 30 -1.99 11.94 0.86
C HIS A 30 -1.43 12.70 -0.34
N THR A 31 -1.63 14.02 -0.37
CA THR A 31 -1.21 14.89 -1.48
C THR A 31 0.11 15.60 -1.25
N ALA A 32 0.53 15.80 0.02
CA ALA A 32 1.76 16.51 0.36
C ALA A 32 3.01 15.71 -0.01
N ASN A 33 4.01 16.35 -0.60
CA ASN A 33 5.37 15.85 -0.46
C ASN A 33 5.83 16.06 0.99
N LEU A 34 6.70 15.19 1.50
CA LEU A 34 7.20 15.29 2.88
C LEU A 34 8.34 16.34 2.99
N ILE A 35 8.06 17.54 2.51
CA ILE A 35 8.94 18.70 2.62
C ILE A 35 8.21 19.83 3.33
N HIS A 36 8.97 20.67 4.05
CA HIS A 36 8.41 21.74 4.88
C HIS A 36 7.43 22.65 4.10
N GLY A 37 7.77 23.01 2.86
CA GLY A 37 6.94 23.89 2.03
C GLY A 37 5.56 23.32 1.72
N ASP A 38 5.49 22.03 1.43
CA ASP A 38 4.21 21.37 1.11
C ASP A 38 3.38 21.12 2.36
N VAL A 39 4.01 20.72 3.46
CA VAL A 39 3.30 20.39 4.71
C VAL A 39 2.76 21.66 5.39
N HIS A 40 3.53 22.76 5.40
CA HIS A 40 3.20 23.94 6.18
C HIS A 40 2.61 25.12 5.39
N LYS A 41 2.79 25.14 4.07
CA LYS A 41 2.43 26.32 3.24
C LYS A 41 1.40 25.99 2.14
N ARG A 42 0.89 24.76 2.07
CA ARG A 42 -0.09 24.35 1.05
C ARG A 42 -1.25 23.61 1.69
N THR A 43 -2.41 23.70 1.07
CA THR A 43 -3.56 22.88 1.42
C THR A 43 -3.31 21.45 0.93
N ASN A 44 -3.51 20.49 1.81
CA ASN A 44 -3.34 19.08 1.54
C ASN A 44 -4.56 18.29 1.95
N ALA A 45 -4.76 17.16 1.30
CA ALA A 45 -5.74 16.16 1.67
C ALA A 45 -5.05 14.87 2.08
N MET A 46 -5.67 14.14 3.00
CA MET A 46 -5.22 12.82 3.42
C MET A 46 -6.44 11.93 3.67
N TRP A 47 -6.38 10.71 3.14
CA TRP A 47 -7.24 9.61 3.53
C TRP A 47 -6.43 8.63 4.37
N CYS A 48 -6.98 8.19 5.49
CA CYS A 48 -6.36 7.19 6.36
C CYS A 48 -7.43 6.21 6.85
N GLN A 49 -7.10 4.93 6.86
CA GLN A 49 -7.96 3.91 7.47
C GLN A 49 -7.13 2.80 8.11
N ASP A 50 -7.63 2.31 9.24
CA ASP A 50 -7.06 1.15 9.94
C ASP A 50 -7.75 -0.13 9.50
N PHE A 51 -6.96 -1.19 9.39
CA PHE A 51 -7.39 -2.52 9.00
C PHE A 51 -6.85 -3.54 10.00
N PRO A 52 -7.70 -4.33 10.65
CA PRO A 52 -7.27 -5.32 11.62
C PRO A 52 -6.57 -6.50 10.94
N LEU A 53 -5.93 -7.36 11.72
CA LEU A 53 -5.48 -8.66 11.25
C LEU A 53 -6.69 -9.53 10.87
N LYS A 54 -6.54 -10.33 9.83
CA LYS A 54 -7.47 -11.41 9.50
C LYS A 54 -7.49 -12.46 10.60
N SER A 55 -8.64 -13.08 10.80
CA SER A 55 -8.73 -14.27 11.64
C SER A 55 -7.92 -15.44 11.05
N LEU A 56 -7.52 -16.38 11.89
CA LEU A 56 -6.82 -17.59 11.43
C LEU A 56 -7.67 -18.41 10.44
N ASN A 57 -8.99 -18.34 10.58
CA ASN A 57 -9.91 -19.02 9.66
C ASN A 57 -9.92 -18.33 8.29
N ASP A 58 -10.00 -16.99 8.26
CA ASP A 58 -9.96 -16.22 7.02
C ASP A 58 -8.65 -16.45 6.24
N LEU A 59 -7.53 -16.52 6.94
CA LEU A 59 -6.23 -16.81 6.33
C LEU A 59 -6.15 -18.20 5.68
N LYS A 60 -6.84 -19.20 6.24
CA LYS A 60 -6.85 -20.58 5.71
C LYS A 60 -7.78 -20.74 4.51
N THR A 61 -8.89 -20.01 4.49
CA THR A 61 -9.94 -20.20 3.49
C THR A 61 -9.83 -19.28 2.28
N CYS A 62 -8.93 -18.30 2.32
CA CYS A 62 -8.85 -17.18 1.34
C CYS A 62 -10.18 -16.44 1.16
N ALA A 63 -11.14 -16.65 2.06
CA ALA A 63 -12.50 -16.12 1.95
C ALA A 63 -12.61 -14.62 2.24
N ALA A 64 -11.53 -14.00 2.72
CA ALA A 64 -11.52 -12.62 3.19
C ALA A 64 -10.83 -11.65 2.21
N GLU A 65 -10.61 -12.05 0.97
CA GLU A 65 -10.05 -11.15 -0.04
C GLU A 65 -11.11 -10.13 -0.45
N SER A 66 -10.72 -8.85 -0.44
CA SER A 66 -11.56 -7.74 -0.89
C SER A 66 -11.00 -7.13 -2.17
N GLU A 67 -11.84 -6.41 -2.92
CA GLU A 67 -11.39 -5.66 -4.11
C GLU A 67 -10.25 -4.70 -3.73
N PHE A 68 -10.36 -4.03 -2.59
CA PHE A 68 -9.31 -3.12 -2.09
C PHE A 68 -7.99 -3.84 -1.84
N GLU A 69 -8.00 -5.03 -1.21
CA GLU A 69 -6.81 -5.85 -0.98
C GLU A 69 -6.13 -6.25 -2.29
N HIS A 70 -6.94 -6.75 -3.23
CA HIS A 70 -6.45 -7.14 -4.54
C HIS A 70 -5.78 -5.96 -5.26
N ASP A 71 -6.46 -4.81 -5.33
CA ASP A 71 -5.96 -3.61 -6.01
C ASP A 71 -4.71 -3.05 -5.32
N LEU A 72 -4.68 -3.02 -3.98
CA LEU A 72 -3.51 -2.57 -3.23
C LEU A 72 -2.30 -3.47 -3.47
N THR A 73 -2.47 -4.79 -3.35
CA THR A 73 -1.39 -5.76 -3.54
C THR A 73 -0.83 -5.70 -4.96
N ARG A 74 -1.73 -5.64 -5.94
CA ARG A 74 -1.38 -5.52 -7.36
C ARG A 74 -0.64 -4.22 -7.64
N TYR A 75 -1.13 -3.10 -7.10
CA TYR A 75 -0.50 -1.80 -7.24
C TYR A 75 0.92 -1.77 -6.66
N LEU A 76 1.11 -2.24 -5.44
CA LEU A 76 2.42 -2.29 -4.80
C LEU A 76 3.41 -3.16 -5.59
N GLY A 77 2.94 -4.30 -6.11
CA GLY A 77 3.73 -5.16 -7.00
C GLY A 77 4.13 -4.46 -8.30
N ALA A 78 3.19 -3.75 -8.94
CA ALA A 78 3.44 -3.00 -10.17
C ALA A 78 4.43 -1.83 -9.99
N LEU A 79 4.54 -1.28 -8.79
CA LEU A 79 5.58 -0.31 -8.43
C LEU A 79 6.97 -0.93 -8.23
N GLY A 80 7.09 -2.27 -8.36
CA GLY A 80 8.33 -2.99 -8.15
C GLY A 80 8.68 -3.19 -6.67
N TRP A 81 7.71 -3.02 -5.76
CA TRP A 81 7.93 -3.36 -4.36
C TRP A 81 8.00 -4.87 -4.22
N LYS A 82 9.11 -5.37 -3.70
CA LYS A 82 9.33 -6.78 -3.43
C LYS A 82 9.16 -7.06 -1.95
N ASP A 83 8.72 -8.27 -1.63
CA ASP A 83 8.71 -8.72 -0.24
C ASP A 83 10.13 -8.71 0.32
N THR A 84 10.27 -8.17 1.50
CA THR A 84 11.54 -8.03 2.21
C THR A 84 11.32 -8.33 3.67
N SER A 85 12.21 -9.08 4.29
CA SER A 85 12.22 -9.24 5.72
C SER A 85 12.91 -8.07 6.41
N CYS A 86 12.34 -7.61 7.50
CA CYS A 86 12.97 -6.63 8.37
C CYS A 86 12.81 -7.02 9.85
N VAL A 87 13.81 -6.71 10.65
CA VAL A 87 13.75 -6.86 12.11
C VAL A 87 13.14 -5.59 12.68
N VAL A 88 12.08 -5.74 13.48
CA VAL A 88 11.48 -4.62 14.21
C VAL A 88 12.11 -4.53 15.60
N PRO A 89 12.89 -3.47 15.89
CA PRO A 89 13.67 -3.39 17.13
C PRO A 89 12.83 -3.40 18.41
N ASP A 90 11.61 -2.83 18.37
CA ASP A 90 10.78 -2.62 19.57
C ASP A 90 9.89 -3.81 19.97
N MET A 91 9.88 -4.89 19.21
CA MET A 91 9.08 -6.08 19.55
C MET A 91 9.79 -7.01 20.56
N GLY A 92 10.79 -6.54 21.28
CA GLY A 92 11.41 -7.19 22.45
C GLY A 92 12.21 -8.48 22.20
N ASN A 93 12.08 -9.13 21.05
CA ASN A 93 12.67 -10.42 20.70
C ASN A 93 13.29 -10.48 19.30
N GLY A 94 13.52 -9.35 18.65
CA GLY A 94 14.13 -9.32 17.31
C GLY A 94 13.31 -10.08 16.26
N GLN A 95 11.99 -10.07 16.38
CA GLN A 95 11.12 -10.82 15.47
C GLN A 95 11.25 -10.27 14.04
N GLU A 96 11.55 -11.17 13.12
CA GLU A 96 11.60 -10.87 11.69
C GLU A 96 10.18 -10.77 11.13
N VAL A 97 9.88 -9.66 10.48
CA VAL A 97 8.57 -9.39 9.87
C VAL A 97 8.75 -9.20 8.37
N THR A 98 7.99 -9.95 7.58
CA THR A 98 7.92 -9.71 6.14
C THR A 98 7.08 -8.48 5.86
N VAL A 99 7.62 -7.54 5.09
CA VAL A 99 6.93 -6.36 4.56
C VAL A 99 6.97 -6.38 3.04
N GLY A 100 5.87 -5.98 2.41
CA GLY A 100 5.75 -5.99 0.96
C GLY A 100 4.34 -6.37 0.51
N PRO A 101 4.13 -6.58 -0.81
CA PRO A 101 2.82 -6.89 -1.35
C PRO A 101 2.17 -8.13 -0.72
N SER A 102 2.92 -9.21 -0.51
CA SER A 102 2.36 -10.45 0.06
C SER A 102 1.94 -10.28 1.53
N ALA A 103 2.61 -9.39 2.26
CA ALA A 103 2.30 -9.12 3.66
C ALA A 103 0.91 -8.47 3.84
N MET A 104 0.37 -7.83 2.79
CA MET A 104 -0.96 -7.22 2.82
C MET A 104 -2.05 -8.26 3.07
N ARG A 105 -1.87 -9.50 2.64
CA ARG A 105 -2.83 -10.60 2.85
C ARG A 105 -3.14 -10.92 4.30
N ARG A 106 -2.32 -10.43 5.24
CA ARG A 106 -2.55 -10.63 6.69
C ARG A 106 -3.66 -9.74 7.24
N PHE A 107 -4.03 -8.66 6.54
CA PHE A 107 -4.95 -7.65 7.03
C PHE A 107 -6.32 -7.79 6.39
N ASP A 108 -7.36 -7.47 7.16
CA ASP A 108 -8.75 -7.53 6.71
C ASP A 108 -9.18 -6.19 6.11
N PHE A 109 -9.16 -6.13 4.79
CA PHE A 109 -9.55 -4.94 4.02
C PHE A 109 -11.04 -4.90 3.63
N ARG A 110 -11.88 -5.85 4.10
CA ARG A 110 -13.32 -5.88 3.77
C ARG A 110 -14.07 -4.62 4.17
N GLY A 111 -13.62 -3.96 5.22
CA GLY A 111 -14.19 -2.71 5.71
C GLY A 111 -13.65 -1.45 5.01
N ALA A 112 -12.97 -1.55 3.87
CA ALA A 112 -12.43 -0.38 3.19
C ALA A 112 -13.53 0.60 2.79
N GLY A 113 -13.45 1.84 3.29
CA GLY A 113 -14.39 2.92 3.00
C GLY A 113 -14.08 3.69 1.72
N ALA A 114 -13.11 3.23 0.93
CA ALA A 114 -12.71 3.84 -0.33
C ALA A 114 -12.38 2.77 -1.36
N LYS A 115 -12.46 3.14 -2.64
CA LYS A 115 -11.95 2.33 -3.76
C LYS A 115 -10.58 2.85 -4.16
N LEU A 116 -9.62 1.94 -4.34
CA LEU A 116 -8.29 2.27 -4.82
C LEU A 116 -8.31 2.42 -6.34
N VAL A 117 -7.86 3.57 -6.83
CA VAL A 117 -7.60 3.81 -8.25
C VAL A 117 -6.09 3.90 -8.43
N ALA A 118 -5.49 2.87 -8.99
CA ALA A 118 -4.05 2.76 -9.11
C ALA A 118 -3.50 3.69 -10.19
N SER A 119 -2.41 4.42 -9.87
CA SER A 119 -1.63 5.21 -10.81
C SER A 119 -0.28 4.55 -11.04
N VAL A 120 -0.19 3.68 -12.04
CA VAL A 120 1.03 2.93 -12.36
C VAL A 120 1.79 3.65 -13.47
N PRO A 121 3.09 3.94 -13.28
CA PRO A 121 3.91 4.53 -14.31
C PRO A 121 4.02 3.61 -15.52
N GLY A 122 3.85 4.16 -16.73
CA GLY A 122 3.96 3.39 -17.96
C GLY A 122 3.44 4.16 -19.18
N ARG A 123 3.57 3.54 -20.34
CA ARG A 123 2.85 3.91 -21.57
C ARG A 123 1.69 2.95 -21.75
N TRP A 124 0.49 3.43 -21.54
CA TRP A 124 -0.73 2.64 -21.64
C TRP A 124 -1.40 2.92 -22.97
N THR A 125 -1.67 1.88 -23.76
CA THR A 125 -2.45 1.96 -24.99
C THR A 125 -3.90 1.59 -24.72
N GLY A 126 -4.82 1.93 -25.63
CA GLY A 126 -6.25 1.72 -25.41
C GLY A 126 -6.66 0.28 -25.05
N GLY A 127 -5.86 -0.74 -25.43
CA GLY A 127 -6.07 -2.13 -25.04
C GLY A 127 -5.68 -2.47 -23.60
N ASP A 128 -4.82 -1.64 -23.01
CA ASP A 128 -4.30 -1.85 -21.65
C ASP A 128 -5.20 -1.20 -20.59
N MET A 129 -6.16 -0.36 -21.01
CA MET A 129 -7.01 0.43 -20.09
C MET A 129 -7.98 -0.42 -19.25
N ASN A 130 -8.23 -1.66 -19.64
CA ASN A 130 -9.07 -2.60 -18.89
C ASN A 130 -8.29 -3.39 -17.82
N CYS A 131 -7.02 -3.08 -17.61
CA CYS A 131 -6.15 -3.83 -16.69
C CYS A 131 -6.17 -3.29 -15.24
N TRP A 132 -6.90 -2.19 -14.98
CA TRP A 132 -6.93 -1.53 -13.66
C TRP A 132 -8.33 -1.11 -13.24
#